data_a37b3d21d9270f0b027c8e8dc4ec181a
#
_entry.id   a37b3d21d9270f0b027c8e8dc4ec181a
#
_cell.length_a   1.000
_cell.length_b   1.000
_cell.length_c   1.000
_cell.angle_alpha   90.00
_cell.angle_beta   90.00
_cell.angle_gamma   90.00
#
_symmetry.space_group_name_H-M   'P 1'
#
loop_
_entity.id
_entity.type
_entity.pdbx_description
1 polymer ?
#
loop_
_entity_poly.entity_id
_entity_poly.type
_entity_poly.pdbx_seq_one_letter_code
_entity_poly.pdbx_strand_id
1 'polypeptide(L)'
;MKKQSPHLWLKFSTAVAAALLVAVTSPVSAAEVSTVKTAEEDFSELTKRLQKDKPEFAKRQQNLLNERYDMSNRPAAGVAMTRGKPVQEGVRVRLPKDMSWDKLGNMSPEEIKNKNLWPAGFFPLPHPHHEAGGMIFPKFLIDETKKQTDRDLTRFDLDFDLPDHFLPEFPAAIFLTTRPDLGDVSQGKLVTQRNFYAMFKDILNPKQLDGVRLLVTPFPQAQFNATEDRRTIHAHPGVGCFDCHANGHTTAATHTVGDIRPNEHRHRIDTPTLRGVNIQRLFGSQRALKTVEDFTEFEQRAAYFDGDPSQAERKGVNILERGSQVHFMAEFQALLDFPPAPKLNVMGKLDPAKASESELRGQNLFFGKAQCGSCHTPPYYTDNQMHNLKVERFFKERMINGRKASADGPIKTFPLRGIKESPPYLHDDRLLTLEDSVEFFNLVLELKLNEQEKKDIVAFLRVL
;
A
#
# COMPACT_ATOMS: atom_id res chain seq x y z
N MET A 1 -65.89 49.87 16.35
CA MET A 1 -66.76 50.20 15.17
C MET A 1 -66.15 49.35 14.02
N LYS A 2 -66.86 48.26 13.67
CA LYS A 2 -67.60 48.02 12.42
C LYS A 2 -66.72 48.31 11.19
N LYS A 3 -66.37 47.35 10.31
CA LYS A 3 -67.27 46.52 9.50
C LYS A 3 -66.56 45.29 8.92
N GLN A 4 -67.37 44.24 8.85
CA GLN A 4 -67.20 42.98 8.12
C GLN A 4 -67.20 43.22 6.59
N SER A 5 -66.46 42.48 5.82
CA SER A 5 -66.74 41.27 5.00
C SER A 5 -66.63 41.56 3.50
N PRO A 6 -66.79 40.66 2.55
CA PRO A 6 -67.22 39.26 2.58
C PRO A 6 -66.40 38.29 1.75
N HIS A 7 -66.69 37.03 1.99
CA HIS A 7 -66.17 35.86 1.24
C HIS A 7 -66.50 35.88 -0.25
N LEU A 8 -65.48 35.58 -1.08
CA LEU A 8 -65.68 35.19 -2.46
C LEU A 8 -65.25 33.73 -2.62
N TRP A 9 -66.27 32.86 -2.73
CA TRP A 9 -66.03 31.44 -3.08
C TRP A 9 -65.76 31.33 -4.56
N LEU A 10 -64.52 31.00 -4.96
CA LEU A 10 -64.23 30.53 -6.32
C LEU A 10 -64.32 29.02 -6.30
N LYS A 11 -65.29 28.49 -6.98
CA LYS A 11 -65.42 27.08 -7.29
C LYS A 11 -64.31 26.74 -8.35
N PHE A 12 -63.33 26.00 -7.96
CA PHE A 12 -62.46 25.32 -8.93
C PHE A 12 -62.98 23.91 -9.14
N SER A 13 -63.42 23.67 -10.36
CA SER A 13 -63.74 22.34 -10.86
C SER A 13 -62.49 21.49 -10.86
N THR A 14 -62.53 20.40 -10.14
CA THR A 14 -61.53 19.34 -10.14
C THR A 14 -61.69 18.52 -11.41
N ALA A 15 -60.87 18.83 -12.42
CA ALA A 15 -60.57 17.89 -13.49
C ALA A 15 -59.45 16.96 -12.98
N VAL A 16 -59.84 15.78 -12.57
CA VAL A 16 -58.90 14.71 -12.22
C VAL A 16 -58.30 14.18 -13.55
N ALA A 17 -57.17 14.69 -13.91
CA ALA A 17 -56.32 14.05 -14.91
C ALA A 17 -55.59 12.89 -14.23
N ALA A 18 -56.08 11.68 -14.44
CA ALA A 18 -55.40 10.47 -14.09
C ALA A 18 -54.19 10.32 -15.01
N ALA A 19 -53.03 10.88 -14.61
CA ALA A 19 -51.77 10.54 -15.22
C ALA A 19 -51.42 9.12 -14.77
N LEU A 20 -51.59 8.15 -15.67
CA LEU A 20 -50.99 6.84 -15.52
C LEU A 20 -49.47 7.04 -15.50
N LEU A 21 -48.87 7.05 -14.32
CA LEU A 21 -47.46 6.78 -14.15
C LEU A 21 -47.26 5.28 -14.49
N VAL A 22 -46.95 5.02 -15.77
CA VAL A 22 -46.32 3.78 -16.14
C VAL A 22 -44.91 3.88 -15.55
N ALA A 23 -44.74 3.38 -14.33
CA ALA A 23 -43.43 3.07 -13.80
C ALA A 23 -42.85 1.99 -14.74
N VAL A 24 -42.06 2.42 -15.69
CA VAL A 24 -41.13 1.53 -16.38
C VAL A 24 -40.10 1.12 -15.33
N THR A 25 -40.46 0.12 -14.54
CA THR A 25 -39.49 -0.66 -13.80
C THR A 25 -38.76 -1.49 -14.88
N SER A 26 -37.77 -0.86 -15.52
CA SER A 26 -36.72 -1.65 -16.11
C SER A 26 -36.23 -2.57 -15.00
N PRO A 27 -36.28 -3.89 -15.16
CA PRO A 27 -35.61 -4.74 -14.21
C PRO A 27 -34.15 -4.25 -14.26
N VAL A 28 -33.69 -3.65 -13.18
CA VAL A 28 -32.26 -3.56 -12.92
C VAL A 28 -31.88 -5.04 -12.94
N SER A 29 -31.36 -5.48 -14.08
CA SER A 29 -30.68 -6.77 -14.17
C SER A 29 -29.68 -6.70 -13.02
N ALA A 30 -29.97 -7.44 -11.96
CA ALA A 30 -28.95 -7.75 -10.99
C ALA A 30 -27.83 -8.31 -11.85
N ALA A 31 -26.81 -7.49 -12.11
CA ALA A 31 -25.62 -7.98 -12.75
C ALA A 31 -25.29 -9.23 -11.94
N GLU A 32 -25.32 -10.37 -12.62
CA GLU A 32 -24.88 -11.59 -12.02
C GLU A 32 -23.57 -11.24 -11.35
N VAL A 33 -23.61 -11.15 -10.03
CA VAL A 33 -22.39 -11.12 -9.22
C VAL A 33 -21.74 -12.42 -9.65
N SER A 34 -20.71 -12.31 -10.49
CA SER A 34 -19.89 -13.45 -10.83
C SER A 34 -19.46 -14.01 -9.49
N THR A 35 -20.18 -15.02 -9.04
CA THR A 35 -19.81 -15.79 -7.86
C THR A 35 -18.54 -16.49 -8.28
N VAL A 36 -17.42 -15.85 -7.99
CA VAL A 36 -16.14 -16.52 -8.02
C VAL A 36 -16.37 -17.74 -7.13
N LYS A 37 -16.24 -18.94 -7.70
CA LYS A 37 -16.51 -20.17 -6.99
C LYS A 37 -15.79 -20.15 -5.67
N THR A 38 -16.52 -20.19 -4.59
CA THR A 38 -15.99 -20.41 -3.25
C THR A 38 -15.14 -21.66 -3.33
N ALA A 39 -13.88 -21.59 -2.92
CA ALA A 39 -13.07 -22.79 -2.82
C ALA A 39 -13.65 -23.63 -1.69
N GLU A 40 -14.41 -24.66 -2.03
CA GLU A 40 -14.90 -25.68 -1.11
C GLU A 40 -13.78 -26.66 -0.71
N GLU A 41 -12.59 -26.39 -1.17
CA GLU A 41 -11.39 -27.18 -1.00
C GLU A 41 -10.75 -26.89 0.36
N ASP A 42 -10.33 -27.92 1.06
CA ASP A 42 -9.54 -27.78 2.29
C ASP A 42 -8.26 -26.99 2.01
N PHE A 43 -7.87 -26.12 2.95
CA PHE A 43 -6.70 -25.27 2.78
C PHE A 43 -5.42 -26.06 2.49
N SER A 44 -5.28 -27.26 3.09
CA SER A 44 -4.12 -28.12 2.85
C SER A 44 -4.11 -28.68 1.43
N GLU A 45 -5.25 -29.03 0.87
CA GLU A 45 -5.39 -29.51 -0.51
C GLU A 45 -5.15 -28.36 -1.50
N LEU A 46 -5.73 -27.20 -1.23
CA LEU A 46 -5.47 -25.97 -1.99
C LEU A 46 -3.96 -25.67 -2.05
N THR A 47 -3.29 -25.70 -0.90
CA THR A 47 -1.85 -25.44 -0.81
C THR A 47 -1.04 -26.48 -1.61
N LYS A 48 -1.36 -27.77 -1.52
CA LYS A 48 -0.70 -28.82 -2.31
C LYS A 48 -0.85 -28.60 -3.81
N ARG A 49 -2.07 -28.27 -4.25
CA ARG A 49 -2.34 -27.97 -5.66
C ARG A 49 -1.51 -26.78 -6.16
N LEU A 50 -1.49 -25.70 -5.40
CA LEU A 50 -0.75 -24.48 -5.75
C LEU A 50 0.77 -24.69 -5.74
N GLN A 51 1.27 -25.50 -4.82
CA GLN A 51 2.69 -25.90 -4.83
C GLN A 51 3.09 -26.68 -6.09
N LYS A 52 2.17 -27.52 -6.60
CA LYS A 52 2.38 -28.23 -7.86
C LYS A 52 2.47 -27.27 -9.06
N ASP A 53 1.63 -26.25 -9.08
CA ASP A 53 1.51 -25.29 -10.19
C ASP A 53 2.56 -24.14 -10.08
N LYS A 54 3.21 -24.02 -8.93
CA LYS A 54 4.18 -22.95 -8.63
C LYS A 54 5.25 -22.74 -9.68
N PRO A 55 5.92 -23.79 -10.25
CA PRO A 55 6.96 -23.60 -11.27
C PRO A 55 6.48 -22.88 -12.53
N GLU A 56 5.23 -23.15 -12.94
CA GLU A 56 4.63 -22.48 -14.10
C GLU A 56 4.35 -21.01 -13.82
N PHE A 57 3.80 -20.70 -12.64
CA PHE A 57 3.54 -19.32 -12.23
C PHE A 57 4.83 -18.52 -12.08
N ALA A 58 5.84 -19.09 -11.43
CA ALA A 58 7.15 -18.46 -11.30
C ALA A 58 7.77 -18.15 -12.66
N LYS A 59 7.68 -19.08 -13.62
CA LYS A 59 8.12 -18.85 -14.98
C LYS A 59 7.34 -17.73 -15.68
N ARG A 60 6.01 -17.72 -15.54
CA ARG A 60 5.18 -16.68 -16.11
C ARG A 60 5.52 -15.31 -15.53
N GLN A 61 5.68 -15.22 -14.22
CA GLN A 61 6.07 -13.99 -13.53
C GLN A 61 7.46 -13.52 -13.98
N GLN A 62 8.43 -14.41 -14.04
CA GLN A 62 9.78 -14.08 -14.50
C GLN A 62 9.78 -13.57 -15.94
N ASN A 63 8.99 -14.17 -16.82
CA ASN A 63 8.86 -13.72 -18.21
C ASN A 63 8.28 -12.32 -18.27
N LEU A 64 7.23 -12.05 -17.48
CA LEU A 64 6.60 -10.74 -17.39
C LEU A 64 7.56 -9.66 -16.89
N LEU A 65 8.35 -9.98 -15.87
CA LEU A 65 9.36 -9.07 -15.34
C LEU A 65 10.46 -8.80 -16.37
N ASN A 66 10.94 -9.83 -17.06
CA ASN A 66 11.96 -9.69 -18.09
C ASN A 66 11.47 -8.92 -19.32
N GLU A 67 10.16 -9.00 -19.63
CA GLU A 67 9.57 -8.21 -20.69
C GLU A 67 9.53 -6.71 -20.35
N ARG A 68 9.20 -6.40 -19.11
CA ARG A 68 8.94 -5.02 -18.67
C ARG A 68 10.18 -4.29 -18.19
N TYR A 69 11.10 -5.00 -17.52
CA TYR A 69 12.20 -4.40 -16.78
C TYR A 69 13.55 -4.95 -17.25
N ASP A 70 14.59 -4.13 -17.04
CA ASP A 70 15.97 -4.62 -17.01
C ASP A 70 16.27 -5.19 -15.63
N MET A 71 16.21 -6.50 -15.49
CA MET A 71 16.37 -7.22 -14.22
C MET A 71 17.84 -7.34 -13.75
N SER A 72 18.80 -6.66 -14.38
CA SER A 72 20.18 -6.68 -13.93
C SER A 72 20.30 -6.01 -12.55
N ASN A 73 21.09 -6.62 -11.68
CA ASN A 73 21.37 -6.07 -10.35
C ASN A 73 22.48 -5.00 -10.46
N ARG A 74 22.10 -3.73 -10.43
CA ARG A 74 23.02 -2.58 -10.48
C ARG A 74 22.80 -1.71 -9.26
N PRO A 75 23.65 -1.82 -8.22
CA PRO A 75 23.53 -1.01 -7.03
C PRO A 75 23.97 0.44 -7.30
N ALA A 76 23.29 1.39 -6.65
CA ALA A 76 23.68 2.79 -6.65
C ALA A 76 25.00 2.98 -5.89
N ALA A 77 25.92 3.74 -6.47
CA ALA A 77 27.21 4.00 -5.84
C ALA A 77 27.07 4.89 -4.59
N GLY A 78 27.75 4.49 -3.53
CA GLY A 78 27.84 5.30 -2.31
C GLY A 78 26.56 5.41 -1.48
N VAL A 79 25.54 4.62 -1.77
CA VAL A 79 24.29 4.59 -1.00
C VAL A 79 23.85 3.15 -0.68
N ALA A 80 23.35 2.97 0.53
CA ALA A 80 22.79 1.70 1.00
C ALA A 80 21.57 1.98 1.86
N MET A 81 20.72 0.96 2.07
CA MET A 81 19.68 0.98 3.09
C MET A 81 20.30 1.06 4.49
N THR A 82 19.52 1.26 5.51
CA THR A 82 19.99 1.48 6.89
C THR A 82 20.93 0.41 7.40
N ARG A 83 20.74 -0.84 7.02
CA ARG A 83 21.56 -1.99 7.46
C ARG A 83 22.55 -2.50 6.41
N GLY A 84 22.74 -1.76 5.35
CA GLY A 84 23.78 -2.01 4.35
C GLY A 84 23.33 -2.73 3.09
N LYS A 85 22.05 -3.08 2.94
CA LYS A 85 21.55 -3.63 1.67
C LYS A 85 21.71 -2.59 0.55
N PRO A 86 22.28 -2.97 -0.60
CA PRO A 86 22.43 -2.06 -1.72
C PRO A 86 21.09 -1.53 -2.22
N VAL A 87 21.05 -0.24 -2.55
CA VAL A 87 19.92 0.38 -3.24
C VAL A 87 20.11 0.18 -4.75
N GLN A 88 19.05 -0.23 -5.43
CA GLN A 88 19.10 -0.41 -6.89
C GLN A 88 19.03 0.93 -7.61
N GLU A 89 19.70 1.03 -8.73
CA GLU A 89 19.71 2.24 -9.55
C GLU A 89 19.19 2.00 -10.97
N GLY A 90 18.87 3.10 -11.63
CA GLY A 90 18.54 3.19 -13.05
C GLY A 90 17.05 3.01 -13.32
N VAL A 91 16.59 3.60 -14.41
CA VAL A 91 15.28 3.32 -14.94
C VAL A 91 15.25 1.87 -15.44
N ARG A 92 14.38 1.10 -14.83
CA ARG A 92 14.31 -0.36 -15.06
C ARG A 92 13.24 -0.74 -16.08
N VAL A 93 12.31 0.16 -16.36
CA VAL A 93 11.26 -0.07 -17.35
C VAL A 93 11.84 -0.07 -18.76
N ARG A 94 11.50 -1.08 -19.55
CA ARG A 94 11.87 -1.17 -20.96
C ARG A 94 10.91 -0.40 -21.83
N LEU A 95 11.44 0.45 -22.67
CA LEU A 95 10.64 1.19 -23.65
C LEU A 95 10.42 0.36 -24.92
N PRO A 96 9.32 0.64 -25.67
CA PRO A 96 9.13 0.10 -27.00
C PRO A 96 10.33 0.42 -27.91
N LYS A 97 10.50 -0.41 -28.95
CA LYS A 97 11.53 -0.18 -29.96
C LYS A 97 11.32 1.22 -30.58
N ASP A 98 12.41 1.91 -30.83
CA ASP A 98 12.44 3.26 -31.41
C ASP A 98 11.81 4.38 -30.53
N MET A 99 11.61 4.11 -29.24
CA MET A 99 11.18 5.09 -28.25
C MET A 99 12.29 5.41 -27.27
N SER A 100 12.43 6.70 -26.93
CA SER A 100 13.31 7.16 -25.84
C SER A 100 12.49 7.91 -24.79
N TRP A 101 13.05 8.03 -23.57
CA TRP A 101 12.43 8.80 -22.50
C TRP A 101 12.28 10.27 -22.86
N ASP A 102 13.25 10.87 -23.55
CA ASP A 102 13.16 12.26 -24.02
C ASP A 102 12.01 12.43 -25.03
N LYS A 103 11.81 11.46 -25.91
CA LYS A 103 10.70 11.48 -26.87
C LYS A 103 9.36 11.40 -26.18
N LEU A 104 9.21 10.51 -25.18
CA LEU A 104 8.01 10.42 -24.36
C LEU A 104 7.79 11.68 -23.51
N GLY A 105 8.83 12.23 -22.90
CA GLY A 105 8.76 13.43 -22.06
C GLY A 105 8.35 14.70 -22.83
N ASN A 106 8.47 14.71 -24.17
CA ASN A 106 8.01 15.79 -25.03
C ASN A 106 6.57 15.63 -25.52
N MET A 107 5.95 14.46 -25.31
CA MET A 107 4.56 14.19 -25.66
C MET A 107 3.62 14.52 -24.49
N SER A 108 2.38 14.91 -24.81
CA SER A 108 1.37 15.04 -23.77
C SER A 108 0.92 13.66 -23.26
N PRO A 109 0.41 13.57 -22.03
CA PRO A 109 -0.15 12.33 -21.50
C PRO A 109 -1.24 11.73 -22.39
N GLU A 110 -2.08 12.55 -22.97
CA GLU A 110 -3.14 12.15 -23.89
C GLU A 110 -2.59 11.56 -25.18
N GLU A 111 -1.51 12.14 -25.73
CA GLU A 111 -0.82 11.59 -26.90
C GLU A 111 -0.21 10.22 -26.61
N ILE A 112 0.46 10.07 -25.45
CA ILE A 112 1.05 8.80 -25.02
C ILE A 112 -0.05 7.73 -24.92
N LYS A 113 -1.17 8.05 -24.28
CA LYS A 113 -2.32 7.16 -24.15
C LYS A 113 -2.94 6.80 -25.50
N ASN A 114 -3.25 7.79 -26.31
CA ASN A 114 -3.94 7.58 -27.59
C ASN A 114 -3.10 6.76 -28.57
N LYS A 115 -1.79 6.90 -28.53
CA LYS A 115 -0.85 6.13 -29.35
C LYS A 115 -0.44 4.81 -28.66
N ASN A 116 -0.98 4.52 -27.47
CA ASN A 116 -0.64 3.34 -26.68
C ASN A 116 0.88 3.19 -26.42
N LEU A 117 1.55 4.29 -26.15
CA LEU A 117 3.00 4.35 -25.92
C LEU A 117 3.39 4.29 -24.45
N TRP A 118 2.42 4.15 -23.55
CA TRP A 118 2.68 4.09 -22.12
C TRP A 118 3.56 2.89 -21.80
N PRO A 119 4.66 3.09 -21.08
CA PRO A 119 5.59 2.00 -20.80
C PRO A 119 4.92 0.86 -20.01
N ALA A 120 5.06 -0.36 -20.48
CA ALA A 120 4.40 -1.53 -19.89
C ALA A 120 4.74 -1.75 -18.41
N GLY A 121 5.95 -1.40 -18.00
CA GLY A 121 6.40 -1.50 -16.60
C GLY A 121 5.70 -0.55 -15.63
N PHE A 122 5.02 0.48 -16.12
CA PHE A 122 4.25 1.39 -15.27
C PHE A 122 2.84 0.88 -14.93
N PHE A 123 2.43 -0.22 -15.54
CA PHE A 123 1.20 -0.89 -15.15
C PHE A 123 1.47 -1.83 -13.97
N PRO A 124 0.51 -2.00 -13.06
CA PRO A 124 0.62 -2.99 -11.99
C PRO A 124 0.95 -4.37 -12.54
N LEU A 125 1.74 -5.14 -11.81
CA LEU A 125 2.00 -6.54 -12.16
C LEU A 125 0.75 -7.36 -11.86
N PRO A 126 0.23 -8.17 -12.79
CA PRO A 126 -0.92 -9.01 -12.54
C PRO A 126 -0.57 -10.14 -11.57
N HIS A 127 -1.52 -10.48 -10.70
CA HIS A 127 -1.41 -11.67 -9.88
C HIS A 127 -1.56 -12.94 -10.75
N PRO A 128 -0.77 -14.00 -10.52
CA PRO A 128 -0.84 -15.22 -11.32
C PRO A 128 -2.20 -15.91 -11.32
N HIS A 129 -2.89 -15.93 -10.17
CA HIS A 129 -4.17 -16.62 -9.99
C HIS A 129 -5.38 -15.69 -9.99
N HIS A 130 -5.17 -14.42 -9.63
CA HIS A 130 -6.27 -13.52 -9.37
C HIS A 130 -5.89 -12.07 -9.68
N GLU A 131 -6.62 -11.40 -10.57
CA GLU A 131 -6.31 -10.03 -10.96
C GLU A 131 -6.38 -9.03 -9.80
N ALA A 132 -7.34 -9.23 -8.89
CA ALA A 132 -7.48 -8.42 -7.70
C ALA A 132 -6.46 -8.75 -6.60
N GLY A 133 -5.68 -9.83 -6.78
CA GLY A 133 -4.66 -10.26 -5.85
C GLY A 133 -5.21 -11.09 -4.69
N GLY A 134 -4.51 -11.09 -3.62
CA GLY A 134 -4.68 -11.77 -2.35
C GLY A 134 -3.57 -11.33 -1.45
N MET A 135 -3.22 -12.08 -0.45
CA MET A 135 -2.01 -11.82 0.31
C MET A 135 -0.84 -12.54 -0.35
N ILE A 136 0.17 -11.77 -0.68
CA ILE A 136 1.38 -12.22 -1.36
C ILE A 136 2.56 -11.88 -0.45
N PHE A 137 3.33 -12.90 -0.08
CA PHE A 137 4.52 -12.72 0.74
C PHE A 137 5.77 -12.94 -0.12
N PRO A 138 6.77 -12.06 -0.02
CA PRO A 138 8.08 -12.32 -0.61
C PRO A 138 8.68 -13.62 -0.07
N LYS A 139 9.36 -14.37 -0.93
CA LYS A 139 9.93 -15.66 -0.57
C LYS A 139 10.86 -15.58 0.65
N PHE A 140 11.69 -14.53 0.73
CA PHE A 140 12.60 -14.36 1.87
C PHE A 140 11.87 -14.25 3.21
N LEU A 141 10.66 -13.61 3.23
CA LEU A 141 9.85 -13.50 4.43
C LEU A 141 9.31 -14.87 4.85
N ILE A 142 8.84 -15.65 3.88
CA ILE A 142 8.34 -17.02 4.13
C ILE A 142 9.44 -17.87 4.74
N ASP A 143 10.59 -17.90 4.11
CA ASP A 143 11.73 -18.70 4.54
C ASP A 143 12.23 -18.29 5.93
N GLU A 144 12.34 -17.00 6.20
CA GLU A 144 12.82 -16.49 7.49
C GLU A 144 11.79 -16.66 8.61
N THR A 145 10.51 -16.43 8.35
CA THR A 145 9.45 -16.68 9.33
C THR A 145 9.37 -18.15 9.70
N LYS A 146 9.46 -19.05 8.71
CA LYS A 146 9.49 -20.48 8.97
C LYS A 146 10.69 -20.89 9.82
N LYS A 147 11.85 -20.36 9.51
CA LYS A 147 13.09 -20.63 10.26
C LYS A 147 13.02 -20.15 11.70
N GLN A 148 12.49 -18.96 11.95
CA GLN A 148 12.48 -18.36 13.29
C GLN A 148 11.30 -18.77 14.14
N THR A 149 10.14 -19.02 13.57
CA THR A 149 8.88 -19.20 14.29
C THR A 149 8.26 -20.57 14.06
N ASP A 150 8.80 -21.38 13.15
CA ASP A 150 8.23 -22.65 12.70
C ASP A 150 6.81 -22.50 12.11
N ARG A 151 6.47 -21.28 11.67
CA ARG A 151 5.23 -20.98 10.97
C ARG A 151 5.46 -21.03 9.46
N ASP A 152 4.56 -21.69 8.78
CA ASP A 152 4.53 -21.68 7.33
C ASP A 152 3.54 -20.63 6.84
N LEU A 153 4.06 -19.54 6.24
CA LEU A 153 3.25 -18.52 5.60
C LEU A 153 2.86 -18.89 4.17
N THR A 154 3.19 -20.11 3.73
CA THR A 154 2.79 -20.60 2.41
C THR A 154 1.27 -20.58 2.26
N ARG A 155 0.81 -19.78 1.33
CA ARG A 155 -0.59 -19.53 1.02
C ARG A 155 -0.82 -19.71 -0.48
N PHE A 156 -2.07 -19.69 -0.91
CA PHE A 156 -2.41 -19.89 -2.31
C PHE A 156 -2.03 -18.74 -3.24
N ASP A 157 -1.63 -17.59 -2.71
CA ASP A 157 -1.18 -16.41 -3.46
C ASP A 157 0.31 -16.14 -3.37
N LEU A 158 1.10 -17.17 -3.08
CA LEU A 158 2.54 -17.12 -2.86
C LEU A 158 3.41 -16.94 -4.07
N ASP A 159 2.87 -17.11 -5.24
CA ASP A 159 3.70 -17.27 -6.42
C ASP A 159 4.10 -15.95 -7.07
N PHE A 160 3.74 -14.85 -6.43
CA PHE A 160 4.19 -13.53 -6.81
C PHE A 160 5.41 -13.16 -5.95
N ASP A 161 6.58 -13.34 -6.49
CA ASP A 161 7.83 -13.06 -5.82
C ASP A 161 8.70 -12.14 -6.69
N LEU A 162 9.21 -11.07 -6.08
CA LEU A 162 10.18 -10.20 -6.71
C LEU A 162 11.59 -10.59 -6.27
N PRO A 163 12.60 -10.40 -7.13
CA PRO A 163 13.98 -10.58 -6.70
C PRO A 163 14.34 -9.74 -5.48
N ASP A 164 15.06 -10.31 -4.53
CA ASP A 164 15.40 -9.66 -3.25
C ASP A 164 15.99 -8.26 -3.39
N HIS A 165 16.71 -8.00 -4.46
CA HIS A 165 17.34 -6.69 -4.69
C HIS A 165 16.33 -5.56 -5.03
N PHE A 166 15.07 -5.89 -5.35
CA PHE A 166 13.98 -4.94 -5.52
C PHE A 166 13.04 -4.88 -4.30
N LEU A 167 13.37 -5.56 -3.22
CA LEU A 167 12.57 -5.61 -2.01
C LEU A 167 13.21 -4.78 -0.89
N PRO A 168 12.46 -4.43 0.17
CA PRO A 168 13.02 -3.78 1.34
C PRO A 168 14.12 -4.61 2.00
N GLU A 169 14.91 -3.96 2.84
CA GLU A 169 15.87 -4.68 3.69
C GLU A 169 15.11 -5.50 4.75
N PHE A 170 15.50 -6.76 4.90
CA PHE A 170 14.84 -7.67 5.81
C PHE A 170 15.85 -8.42 6.72
N PRO A 171 15.60 -8.49 8.05
CA PRO A 171 14.60 -7.72 8.79
C PRO A 171 14.90 -6.22 8.82
N ALA A 172 13.87 -5.39 8.86
CA ALA A 172 14.05 -3.95 8.92
C ALA A 172 14.59 -3.49 10.29
N ALA A 173 15.32 -2.38 10.31
CA ALA A 173 15.73 -1.71 11.55
C ALA A 173 14.52 -1.03 12.23
N ILE A 174 14.51 -1.01 13.55
CA ILE A 174 13.47 -0.34 14.36
C ILE A 174 14.06 0.88 15.05
N PHE A 175 13.52 2.04 14.75
CA PHE A 175 13.83 3.30 15.42
C PHE A 175 12.63 3.74 16.27
N LEU A 176 12.88 4.30 17.44
CA LEU A 176 11.84 4.74 18.36
C LEU A 176 11.91 6.26 18.58
N THR A 177 10.80 6.95 18.40
CA THR A 177 10.67 8.40 18.61
C THR A 177 11.06 8.83 20.02
N THR A 178 10.81 7.98 21.01
CA THR A 178 11.11 8.25 22.44
C THR A 178 12.52 7.89 22.84
N ARG A 179 13.24 7.11 22.03
CA ARG A 179 14.58 6.61 22.34
C ARG A 179 15.50 6.65 21.12
N PRO A 180 15.68 7.84 20.50
CA PRO A 180 16.57 8.00 19.34
C PRO A 180 18.04 7.67 19.67
N ASP A 181 18.41 7.72 20.96
CA ASP A 181 19.72 7.35 21.47
C ASP A 181 20.08 5.87 21.27
N LEU A 182 19.09 4.99 21.16
CA LEU A 182 19.33 3.55 21.02
C LEU A 182 19.62 3.09 19.58
N GLY A 183 19.36 3.95 18.59
CA GLY A 183 19.48 3.54 17.19
C GLY A 183 18.54 2.39 16.84
N ASP A 184 19.04 1.39 16.12
CA ASP A 184 18.27 0.17 15.78
C ASP A 184 18.08 -0.73 16.99
N VAL A 185 16.90 -0.65 17.61
CA VAL A 185 16.58 -1.49 18.80
C VAL A 185 16.36 -2.96 18.44
N SER A 186 16.16 -3.29 17.18
CA SER A 186 16.04 -4.69 16.73
C SER A 186 17.38 -5.43 16.72
N GLN A 187 18.48 -4.69 16.70
CA GLN A 187 19.85 -5.24 16.60
C GLN A 187 19.99 -6.25 15.45
N GLY A 188 19.31 -5.99 14.35
CA GLY A 188 19.34 -6.85 13.19
C GLY A 188 18.47 -8.11 13.28
N LYS A 189 17.62 -8.25 14.26
CA LYS A 189 16.77 -9.43 14.44
C LYS A 189 15.32 -9.14 14.04
N LEU A 190 14.65 -10.14 13.50
CA LEU A 190 13.21 -10.12 13.33
C LEU A 190 12.55 -10.23 14.71
N VAL A 191 11.61 -9.32 15.01
CA VAL A 191 10.79 -9.38 16.20
C VAL A 191 9.74 -10.48 16.05
N THR A 192 9.67 -11.37 16.99
CA THR A 192 8.79 -12.54 17.01
C THR A 192 8.15 -12.72 18.38
N GLN A 193 7.15 -13.57 18.49
CA GLN A 193 6.58 -13.96 19.78
C GLN A 193 7.62 -14.55 20.76
N ARG A 194 8.71 -15.11 20.24
CA ARG A 194 9.74 -15.76 21.09
C ARG A 194 10.74 -14.78 21.68
N ASN A 195 10.94 -13.61 21.05
CA ASN A 195 12.02 -12.70 21.45
C ASN A 195 11.56 -11.28 21.81
N PHE A 196 10.31 -10.88 21.51
CA PHE A 196 9.85 -9.50 21.72
C PHE A 196 10.05 -9.05 23.17
N TYR A 197 9.75 -9.91 24.14
CA TYR A 197 9.86 -9.56 25.55
C TYR A 197 11.32 -9.27 25.95
N ALA A 198 12.23 -10.17 25.60
CA ALA A 198 13.65 -9.98 25.91
C ALA A 198 14.24 -8.73 25.23
N MET A 199 13.73 -8.39 24.03
CA MET A 199 14.19 -7.24 23.26
C MET A 199 13.68 -5.91 23.84
N PHE A 200 12.45 -5.85 24.32
CA PHE A 200 11.78 -4.60 24.63
C PHE A 200 11.44 -4.35 26.12
N LYS A 201 11.60 -5.33 27.02
CA LYS A 201 11.18 -5.23 28.42
C LYS A 201 11.78 -4.05 29.18
N ASP A 202 12.99 -3.63 28.83
CA ASP A 202 13.71 -2.53 29.48
C ASP A 202 13.59 -1.19 28.71
N ILE A 203 12.83 -1.19 27.61
CA ILE A 203 12.68 -0.03 26.71
C ILE A 203 11.25 0.51 26.74
N LEU A 204 10.27 -0.39 26.75
CA LEU A 204 8.85 -0.06 26.59
C LEU A 204 8.11 -0.13 27.93
N ASN A 205 7.07 0.68 28.06
CA ASN A 205 6.11 0.54 29.16
C ASN A 205 5.21 -0.70 28.94
N PRO A 206 4.47 -1.15 29.98
CA PRO A 206 3.65 -2.36 29.87
C PRO A 206 2.61 -2.37 28.73
N LYS A 207 1.98 -1.24 28.44
CA LYS A 207 0.99 -1.14 27.34
C LYS A 207 1.65 -1.30 25.97
N GLN A 208 2.76 -0.62 25.76
CA GLN A 208 3.55 -0.68 24.53
C GLN A 208 4.13 -2.08 24.32
N LEU A 209 4.60 -2.71 25.40
CA LEU A 209 5.14 -4.07 25.35
C LEU A 209 4.06 -5.09 24.99
N ASP A 210 2.86 -4.95 25.55
CA ASP A 210 1.72 -5.79 25.18
C ASP A 210 1.27 -5.51 23.73
N GLY A 211 1.36 -4.26 23.30
CA GLY A 211 1.14 -3.89 21.91
C GLY A 211 2.05 -4.64 20.93
N VAL A 212 3.34 -4.73 21.23
CA VAL A 212 4.28 -5.54 20.43
C VAL A 212 3.88 -7.01 20.42
N ARG A 213 3.54 -7.56 21.60
CA ARG A 213 3.08 -8.95 21.72
C ARG A 213 1.90 -9.22 20.78
N LEU A 214 0.93 -8.32 20.75
CA LEU A 214 -0.25 -8.44 19.89
C LEU A 214 0.10 -8.33 18.41
N LEU A 215 0.98 -7.39 18.02
CA LEU A 215 1.39 -7.21 16.62
C LEU A 215 2.15 -8.41 16.04
N VAL A 216 2.87 -9.19 16.88
CA VAL A 216 3.55 -10.42 16.46
C VAL A 216 2.70 -11.68 16.65
N THR A 217 1.50 -11.56 17.20
CA THR A 217 0.60 -12.70 17.43
C THR A 217 -0.26 -12.95 16.18
N PRO A 218 -0.23 -14.15 15.61
CA PRO A 218 -1.14 -14.49 14.51
C PRO A 218 -2.59 -14.50 14.96
N PHE A 219 -3.46 -13.90 14.15
CA PHE A 219 -4.90 -13.95 14.35
C PHE A 219 -5.46 -15.19 13.65
N PRO A 220 -6.18 -16.09 14.35
CA PRO A 220 -6.84 -17.22 13.72
C PRO A 220 -7.85 -16.75 12.68
N GLN A 221 -7.86 -17.40 11.52
CA GLN A 221 -8.74 -17.05 10.41
C GLN A 221 -9.44 -18.28 9.86
N ALA A 222 -10.74 -18.19 9.65
CA ALA A 222 -11.49 -19.12 8.83
C ALA A 222 -11.47 -18.72 7.35
N GLN A 223 -11.19 -17.46 7.08
CA GLN A 223 -11.03 -16.90 5.74
C GLN A 223 -9.80 -16.05 5.70
N PHE A 224 -9.14 -16.05 4.55
CA PHE A 224 -8.05 -15.17 4.26
C PHE A 224 -8.51 -14.15 3.21
N ASN A 225 -8.59 -12.88 3.57
CA ASN A 225 -9.32 -11.86 2.85
C ASN A 225 -10.83 -12.14 2.76
N ALA A 226 -11.63 -11.12 2.74
CA ALA A 226 -13.07 -11.26 2.68
C ALA A 226 -13.59 -11.53 1.24
N THR A 227 -12.86 -12.29 0.41
CA THR A 227 -13.30 -12.75 -0.89
C THR A 227 -13.92 -14.14 -0.75
N GLU A 228 -15.08 -14.35 -1.35
CA GLU A 228 -15.79 -15.62 -1.26
C GLU A 228 -15.00 -16.80 -1.86
N ASP A 229 -14.20 -16.51 -2.87
CA ASP A 229 -13.31 -17.46 -3.54
C ASP A 229 -12.14 -17.98 -2.68
N ARG A 230 -11.97 -17.42 -1.48
CA ARG A 230 -10.88 -17.77 -0.57
C ARG A 230 -11.33 -18.31 0.76
N ARG A 231 -12.57 -18.74 0.83
CA ARG A 231 -13.10 -19.45 1.99
C ARG A 231 -12.51 -20.84 2.05
N THR A 232 -12.09 -21.21 3.25
CA THR A 232 -11.76 -22.59 3.58
C THR A 232 -12.72 -23.08 4.66
N ILE A 233 -13.03 -24.37 4.66
CA ILE A 233 -13.89 -24.98 5.67
C ILE A 233 -13.18 -25.15 7.02
N HIS A 234 -11.86 -25.08 7.03
CA HIS A 234 -11.04 -25.21 8.23
C HIS A 234 -10.35 -23.90 8.58
N ALA A 235 -10.33 -23.58 9.87
CA ALA A 235 -9.54 -22.47 10.39
C ALA A 235 -8.04 -22.78 10.26
N HIS A 236 -7.26 -21.76 9.99
CA HIS A 236 -5.80 -21.87 9.95
C HIS A 236 -5.15 -20.81 10.85
N PRO A 237 -3.84 -20.93 11.16
CA PRO A 237 -3.18 -20.08 12.16
C PRO A 237 -3.26 -18.57 11.89
N GLY A 238 -3.55 -18.17 10.66
CA GLY A 238 -3.60 -16.75 10.32
C GLY A 238 -2.24 -16.11 10.16
N VAL A 239 -2.23 -14.79 10.16
CA VAL A 239 -1.03 -13.96 10.11
C VAL A 239 -1.05 -12.91 11.22
N GLY A 240 0.11 -12.50 11.70
CA GLY A 240 0.26 -11.35 12.57
C GLY A 240 0.49 -10.08 11.75
N CYS A 241 0.30 -8.92 12.36
CA CYS A 241 0.57 -7.64 11.70
C CYS A 241 2.03 -7.55 11.21
N PHE A 242 2.97 -8.06 12.01
CA PHE A 242 4.40 -8.04 11.66
C PHE A 242 4.82 -9.08 10.61
N ASP A 243 3.92 -9.91 10.13
CA ASP A 243 4.20 -10.74 8.95
C ASP A 243 4.23 -9.90 7.67
N CYS A 244 3.44 -8.82 7.61
CA CYS A 244 3.49 -7.85 6.52
C CYS A 244 4.31 -6.60 6.89
N HIS A 245 4.14 -6.11 8.13
CA HIS A 245 4.87 -4.96 8.68
C HIS A 245 6.06 -5.40 9.52
N ALA A 246 6.97 -6.23 8.98
CA ALA A 246 8.09 -6.76 9.74
C ALA A 246 8.89 -5.66 10.44
N ASN A 247 9.06 -5.80 11.75
CA ASN A 247 9.73 -4.79 12.57
C ASN A 247 9.12 -3.37 12.46
N GLY A 248 7.83 -3.28 12.17
CA GLY A 248 7.14 -2.00 11.98
C GLY A 248 7.45 -1.30 10.65
N HIS A 249 8.09 -1.99 9.71
CA HIS A 249 8.34 -1.50 8.36
C HIS A 249 7.49 -2.28 7.36
N THR A 250 7.71 -2.09 6.07
CA THR A 250 7.14 -2.91 5.02
C THR A 250 8.04 -4.09 4.68
N THR A 251 7.42 -5.18 4.22
CA THR A 251 8.11 -6.30 3.55
C THR A 251 7.84 -6.32 2.06
N ALA A 252 7.09 -5.34 1.54
CA ALA A 252 6.50 -5.34 0.20
C ALA A 252 5.50 -6.51 -0.02
N ALA A 253 4.98 -7.09 1.07
CA ALA A 253 3.86 -8.01 0.95
C ALA A 253 2.63 -7.26 0.46
N THR A 254 1.99 -7.76 -0.60
CA THR A 254 0.77 -7.17 -1.12
C THR A 254 -0.44 -8.00 -0.70
N HIS A 255 -1.56 -7.36 -0.50
CA HIS A 255 -2.79 -8.02 -0.13
C HIS A 255 -4.01 -7.31 -0.74
N THR A 256 -5.09 -8.07 -0.89
CA THR A 256 -6.37 -7.53 -1.32
C THR A 256 -7.14 -7.09 -0.10
N VAL A 257 -7.16 -5.80 0.17
CA VAL A 257 -8.03 -5.22 1.21
C VAL A 257 -9.29 -4.70 0.56
N GLY A 258 -10.41 -4.83 1.25
CA GLY A 258 -11.62 -4.09 0.88
C GLY A 258 -11.28 -2.61 0.88
N ASP A 259 -11.40 -1.95 -0.28
CA ASP A 259 -11.27 -0.50 -0.34
C ASP A 259 -12.46 0.12 0.40
N ILE A 260 -12.18 1.07 1.27
CA ILE A 260 -13.20 1.88 1.97
C ILE A 260 -13.89 2.89 1.06
N ARG A 261 -13.58 2.90 -0.23
CA ARG A 261 -14.31 3.68 -1.23
C ARG A 261 -15.74 3.14 -1.40
N PRO A 262 -16.71 4.01 -1.77
CA PRO A 262 -18.12 3.62 -1.85
C PRO A 262 -18.43 2.40 -2.72
N ASN A 263 -17.55 2.06 -3.65
CA ASN A 263 -17.74 0.96 -4.59
C ASN A 263 -17.01 -0.34 -4.22
N GLU A 264 -16.35 -0.39 -3.08
CA GLU A 264 -15.69 -1.58 -2.52
C GLU A 264 -14.93 -2.44 -3.56
N HIS A 265 -14.20 -1.80 -4.45
CA HIS A 265 -13.32 -2.53 -5.34
C HIS A 265 -12.09 -3.00 -4.59
N ARG A 266 -11.81 -4.27 -4.68
CA ARG A 266 -10.63 -4.85 -4.08
C ARG A 266 -9.45 -4.64 -5.01
N HIS A 267 -8.45 -3.97 -4.48
CA HIS A 267 -7.18 -3.75 -5.15
C HIS A 267 -6.10 -4.54 -4.42
N ARG A 268 -5.11 -4.96 -5.18
CA ARG A 268 -3.86 -5.37 -4.59
C ARG A 268 -3.16 -4.11 -4.09
N ILE A 269 -2.92 -4.06 -2.79
CA ILE A 269 -2.32 -2.90 -2.12
C ILE A 269 -1.01 -3.35 -1.46
N ASP A 270 0.04 -2.57 -1.66
CA ASP A 270 1.28 -2.70 -0.92
C ASP A 270 1.08 -2.42 0.56
N THR A 271 1.83 -3.13 1.37
CA THR A 271 1.89 -2.92 2.82
C THR A 271 2.74 -1.70 3.13
N PRO A 272 2.16 -0.58 3.56
CA PRO A 272 2.94 0.62 3.86
C PRO A 272 3.79 0.46 5.11
N THR A 273 4.87 1.21 5.20
CA THR A 273 5.64 1.30 6.45
C THR A 273 4.80 1.92 7.58
N LEU A 274 4.98 1.41 8.81
CA LEU A 274 4.41 2.02 10.02
C LEU A 274 5.31 3.12 10.59
N ARG A 275 6.51 3.32 10.05
CA ARG A 275 7.41 4.39 10.49
C ARG A 275 6.76 5.76 10.28
N GLY A 276 6.74 6.56 11.32
CA GLY A 276 6.16 7.89 11.28
C GLY A 276 4.62 7.94 11.29
N VAL A 277 3.92 6.87 11.73
CA VAL A 277 2.44 6.94 11.86
C VAL A 277 1.99 8.06 12.78
N ASN A 278 2.79 8.42 13.78
CA ASN A 278 2.50 9.49 14.74
C ASN A 278 2.38 10.88 14.11
N ILE A 279 3.00 11.11 12.95
CA ILE A 279 2.90 12.41 12.24
C ILE A 279 1.82 12.40 11.16
N GLN A 280 1.27 11.27 10.82
CA GLN A 280 0.24 11.18 9.82
C GLN A 280 -1.12 11.65 10.36
N ARG A 281 -1.93 12.24 9.49
CA ARG A 281 -3.29 12.69 9.80
C ARG A 281 -4.25 12.08 8.80
N LEU A 282 -5.27 11.44 9.36
CA LEU A 282 -6.19 10.58 8.64
C LEU A 282 -5.46 9.45 7.90
N PHE A 283 -5.83 8.23 8.22
CA PHE A 283 -5.14 7.01 7.80
C PHE A 283 -5.82 6.36 6.59
N GLY A 284 -5.06 5.45 5.95
CA GLY A 284 -5.44 4.83 4.70
C GLY A 284 -5.21 5.73 3.48
N SER A 285 -5.08 5.14 2.31
CA SER A 285 -4.86 5.86 1.04
C SER A 285 -5.98 6.84 0.70
N GLN A 286 -7.16 6.65 1.29
CA GLN A 286 -8.36 7.48 1.12
C GLN A 286 -8.66 8.40 2.30
N ARG A 287 -7.80 8.45 3.33
CA ARG A 287 -7.99 9.26 4.55
C ARG A 287 -9.32 8.99 5.28
N ALA A 288 -9.84 7.79 5.21
CA ALA A 288 -11.14 7.46 5.76
C ALA A 288 -11.11 7.14 7.27
N LEU A 289 -9.92 6.90 7.82
CA LEU A 289 -9.74 6.49 9.21
C LEU A 289 -9.07 7.63 10.00
N LYS A 290 -9.54 7.86 11.22
CA LYS A 290 -9.17 9.06 12.00
C LYS A 290 -7.89 8.88 12.79
N THR A 291 -7.71 7.70 13.37
CA THR A 291 -6.62 7.40 14.31
C THR A 291 -5.92 6.10 13.94
N VAL A 292 -4.80 5.82 14.60
CA VAL A 292 -4.11 4.53 14.48
C VAL A 292 -4.99 3.38 14.99
N GLU A 293 -5.77 3.63 16.04
CA GLU A 293 -6.74 2.68 16.56
C GLU A 293 -7.82 2.34 15.52
N ASP A 294 -8.40 3.36 14.88
CA ASP A 294 -9.39 3.14 13.81
C ASP A 294 -8.81 2.29 12.68
N PHE A 295 -7.54 2.55 12.31
CA PHE A 295 -6.87 1.79 11.27
C PHE A 295 -6.59 0.35 11.71
N THR A 296 -6.08 0.17 12.91
CA THR A 296 -5.79 -1.14 13.49
C THR A 296 -7.06 -1.99 13.60
N GLU A 297 -8.16 -1.39 14.03
CA GLU A 297 -9.47 -2.05 14.08
C GLU A 297 -10.00 -2.38 12.69
N PHE A 298 -9.83 -1.47 11.74
CA PHE A 298 -10.22 -1.70 10.34
C PHE A 298 -9.45 -2.89 9.74
N GLU A 299 -8.13 -2.97 9.94
CA GLU A 299 -7.32 -4.08 9.44
C GLU A 299 -7.77 -5.42 10.04
N GLN A 300 -8.06 -5.47 11.32
CA GLN A 300 -8.58 -6.68 11.95
C GLN A 300 -9.92 -7.12 11.32
N ARG A 301 -10.79 -6.17 11.00
CA ARG A 301 -12.06 -6.46 10.34
C ARG A 301 -11.93 -6.83 8.87
N ALA A 302 -11.16 -6.05 8.13
CA ALA A 302 -11.07 -6.17 6.69
C ALA A 302 -10.11 -7.27 6.24
N ALA A 303 -8.92 -7.33 6.85
CA ALA A 303 -7.88 -8.27 6.46
C ALA A 303 -8.01 -9.62 7.17
N TYR A 304 -8.43 -9.62 8.43
CA TYR A 304 -8.46 -10.81 9.26
C TYR A 304 -9.88 -11.37 9.50
N PHE A 305 -10.89 -10.65 9.10
CA PHE A 305 -12.29 -11.10 9.12
C PHE A 305 -12.83 -11.53 10.50
N ASP A 306 -12.33 -10.95 11.55
CA ASP A 306 -12.82 -11.16 12.91
C ASP A 306 -13.62 -9.97 13.44
N GLY A 307 -13.96 -9.03 12.56
CA GLY A 307 -14.35 -7.68 12.89
C GLY A 307 -15.82 -7.41 13.12
N ASP A 308 -16.69 -8.26 12.65
CA ASP A 308 -18.07 -8.26 13.11
C ASP A 308 -18.07 -8.79 14.55
N PRO A 309 -18.59 -8.03 15.55
CA PRO A 309 -18.63 -8.49 16.94
C PRO A 309 -19.24 -9.88 17.09
N SER A 310 -20.27 -10.20 16.32
CA SER A 310 -20.90 -11.52 16.34
C SER A 310 -20.00 -12.62 15.75
N GLN A 311 -19.21 -12.29 14.77
CA GLN A 311 -18.22 -13.24 14.20
C GLN A 311 -17.03 -13.39 15.14
N ALA A 312 -16.54 -12.30 15.72
CA ALA A 312 -15.45 -12.31 16.70
C ALA A 312 -15.83 -13.17 17.91
N GLU A 313 -17.04 -13.01 18.46
CA GLU A 313 -17.56 -13.81 19.55
C GLU A 313 -17.63 -15.31 19.21
N ARG A 314 -18.15 -15.66 18.04
CA ARG A 314 -18.19 -17.05 17.55
C ARG A 314 -16.81 -17.68 17.42
N LYS A 315 -15.78 -16.89 17.17
CA LYS A 315 -14.38 -17.32 17.13
C LYS A 315 -13.72 -17.35 18.51
N GLY A 316 -14.43 -17.00 19.57
CA GLY A 316 -13.91 -16.94 20.93
C GLY A 316 -13.07 -15.70 21.24
N VAL A 317 -13.17 -14.65 20.43
CA VAL A 317 -12.52 -13.37 20.71
C VAL A 317 -13.30 -12.63 21.80
N ASN A 318 -12.62 -12.21 22.86
CA ASN A 318 -13.23 -11.37 23.88
C ASN A 318 -13.38 -9.93 23.37
N ILE A 319 -14.55 -9.59 22.90
CA ILE A 319 -14.85 -8.27 22.33
C ILE A 319 -14.74 -7.14 23.37
N LEU A 320 -14.86 -7.42 24.66
CA LEU A 320 -14.71 -6.41 25.71
C LEU A 320 -13.23 -6.02 25.92
N GLU A 321 -12.31 -6.93 25.66
CA GLU A 321 -10.86 -6.66 25.75
C GLU A 321 -10.31 -6.05 24.45
N ARG A 322 -11.04 -6.15 23.35
CA ARG A 322 -10.58 -5.74 22.03
C ARG A 322 -10.17 -4.27 21.97
N GLY A 323 -10.96 -3.37 22.58
CA GLY A 323 -10.64 -1.95 22.62
C GLY A 323 -9.28 -1.67 23.27
N SER A 324 -8.97 -2.36 24.37
CA SER A 324 -7.66 -2.25 25.03
C SER A 324 -6.54 -2.83 24.17
N GLN A 325 -6.77 -3.95 23.51
CA GLN A 325 -5.79 -4.57 22.60
C GLN A 325 -5.46 -3.66 21.42
N VAL A 326 -6.45 -3.09 20.79
CA VAL A 326 -6.28 -2.11 19.68
C VAL A 326 -5.50 -0.89 20.17
N HIS A 327 -5.84 -0.35 21.34
CA HIS A 327 -5.13 0.78 21.93
C HIS A 327 -3.66 0.45 22.21
N PHE A 328 -3.35 -0.72 22.77
CA PHE A 328 -1.97 -1.10 23.06
C PHE A 328 -1.14 -1.29 21.78
N MET A 329 -1.73 -1.87 20.74
CA MET A 329 -1.07 -1.94 19.42
C MET A 329 -0.79 -0.54 18.86
N ALA A 330 -1.74 0.37 18.98
CA ALA A 330 -1.59 1.75 18.51
C ALA A 330 -0.51 2.51 19.31
N GLU A 331 -0.46 2.33 20.63
CA GLU A 331 0.58 2.91 21.49
C GLU A 331 2.01 2.53 21.05
N PHE A 332 2.21 1.28 20.67
CA PHE A 332 3.52 0.89 20.12
C PHE A 332 3.75 1.43 18.72
N GLN A 333 2.78 1.33 17.84
CA GLN A 333 2.90 1.83 16.46
C GLN A 333 3.28 3.32 16.44
N ALA A 334 2.73 4.12 17.35
CA ALA A 334 3.03 5.55 17.45
C ALA A 334 4.50 5.86 17.83
N LEU A 335 5.25 4.89 18.30
CA LEU A 335 6.67 5.04 18.62
C LEU A 335 7.59 4.82 17.40
N LEU A 336 7.11 4.17 16.37
CA LEU A 336 7.93 3.81 15.21
C LEU A 336 8.36 5.06 14.44
N ASP A 337 9.68 5.30 14.41
CA ASP A 337 10.27 6.46 13.79
C ASP A 337 10.89 6.15 12.43
N PHE A 338 11.11 7.19 11.66
CA PHE A 338 11.86 7.12 10.41
C PHE A 338 13.33 6.77 10.67
N PRO A 339 14.03 6.20 9.67
CA PRO A 339 15.46 6.02 9.76
C PRO A 339 16.18 7.37 9.88
N PRO A 340 17.35 7.43 10.54
CA PRO A 340 18.14 8.65 10.61
C PRO A 340 18.47 9.22 9.23
N ALA A 341 18.38 10.53 9.09
CA ALA A 341 18.77 11.27 7.90
C ALA A 341 19.82 12.32 8.24
N PRO A 342 21.09 11.94 8.41
CA PRO A 342 22.13 12.80 8.97
C PRO A 342 22.50 14.01 8.11
N LYS A 343 22.08 14.03 6.86
CA LYS A 343 22.27 15.16 5.94
C LYS A 343 21.17 16.21 6.06
N LEU A 344 20.07 15.93 6.77
CA LEU A 344 18.98 16.88 6.96
C LEU A 344 19.15 17.66 8.26
N ASN A 345 18.79 18.94 8.22
CA ASN A 345 18.60 19.75 9.42
C ASN A 345 17.20 19.53 10.03
N VAL A 346 16.93 20.18 11.16
CA VAL A 346 15.66 20.04 11.90
C VAL A 346 14.43 20.48 11.10
N MET A 347 14.61 21.28 10.06
CA MET A 347 13.54 21.71 9.16
C MET A 347 13.35 20.72 7.97
N GLY A 348 14.06 19.62 7.97
CA GLY A 348 14.03 18.63 6.90
C GLY A 348 14.74 19.06 5.61
N LYS A 349 15.52 20.15 5.63
CA LYS A 349 16.30 20.60 4.48
C LYS A 349 17.72 20.06 4.55
N LEU A 350 18.36 19.88 3.39
CA LEU A 350 19.75 19.46 3.34
C LEU A 350 20.67 20.50 4.03
N ASP A 351 21.61 19.99 4.79
CA ASP A 351 22.74 20.73 5.30
C ASP A 351 23.80 20.82 4.18
N PRO A 352 24.08 22.04 3.65
CA PRO A 352 25.02 22.17 2.53
C PRO A 352 26.43 21.68 2.83
N ALA A 353 26.82 21.62 4.12
CA ALA A 353 28.13 21.12 4.52
C ALA A 353 28.24 19.58 4.45
N LYS A 354 27.11 18.89 4.39
CA LYS A 354 27.04 17.40 4.38
C LYS A 354 26.55 16.84 3.05
N ALA A 355 25.82 17.64 2.30
CA ALA A 355 25.20 17.20 1.05
C ALA A 355 26.16 17.33 -0.13
N SER A 356 26.05 16.43 -1.09
CA SER A 356 26.72 16.55 -2.39
C SER A 356 26.03 17.62 -3.27
N GLU A 357 26.77 18.10 -4.28
CA GLU A 357 26.19 19.04 -5.24
C GLU A 357 24.97 18.48 -5.97
N SER A 358 24.98 17.19 -6.31
CA SER A 358 23.83 16.53 -6.95
C SER A 358 22.60 16.52 -6.05
N GLU A 359 22.76 16.21 -4.75
CA GLU A 359 21.69 16.23 -3.77
C GLU A 359 21.11 17.64 -3.58
N LEU A 360 21.98 18.66 -3.54
CA LEU A 360 21.54 20.05 -3.44
C LEU A 360 20.79 20.52 -4.69
N ARG A 361 21.28 20.17 -5.89
CA ARG A 361 20.52 20.44 -7.12
C ARG A 361 19.18 19.69 -7.11
N GLY A 362 19.19 18.45 -6.67
CA GLY A 362 17.97 17.62 -6.55
C GLY A 362 16.95 18.25 -5.60
N GLN A 363 17.39 18.75 -4.43
CA GLN A 363 16.51 19.50 -3.52
C GLN A 363 15.93 20.75 -4.20
N ASN A 364 16.75 21.52 -4.90
CA ASN A 364 16.28 22.72 -5.59
C ASN A 364 15.26 22.37 -6.70
N LEU A 365 15.49 21.31 -7.45
CA LEU A 365 14.55 20.81 -8.46
C LEU A 365 13.25 20.32 -7.83
N PHE A 366 13.32 19.59 -6.73
CA PHE A 366 12.18 19.06 -5.99
C PHE A 366 11.20 20.15 -5.52
N PHE A 367 11.74 21.27 -5.01
CA PHE A 367 10.93 22.42 -4.61
C PHE A 367 10.65 23.42 -5.74
N GLY A 368 11.40 23.36 -6.83
CA GLY A 368 11.28 24.23 -7.99
C GLY A 368 10.57 23.56 -9.17
N LYS A 369 11.33 23.29 -10.23
CA LYS A 369 10.82 22.79 -11.52
C LYS A 369 9.95 21.53 -11.41
N ALA A 370 10.33 20.58 -10.55
CA ALA A 370 9.60 19.32 -10.37
C ALA A 370 8.34 19.46 -9.50
N GLN A 371 8.16 20.57 -8.77
CA GLN A 371 6.99 20.89 -7.94
C GLN A 371 6.59 19.81 -6.90
N CYS A 372 7.45 18.83 -6.63
CA CYS A 372 7.17 17.75 -5.69
C CYS A 372 6.88 18.28 -4.27
N GLY A 373 7.59 19.36 -3.87
CA GLY A 373 7.43 20.00 -2.58
C GLY A 373 6.08 20.68 -2.37
N SER A 374 5.23 20.82 -3.38
CA SER A 374 3.87 21.35 -3.23
C SER A 374 2.94 20.40 -2.46
N CYS A 375 3.19 19.09 -2.56
CA CYS A 375 2.48 18.04 -1.84
C CYS A 375 3.38 17.43 -0.75
N HIS A 376 4.65 17.20 -1.06
CA HIS A 376 5.62 16.60 -0.14
C HIS A 376 6.39 17.69 0.63
N THR A 377 5.71 18.31 1.62
CA THR A 377 6.29 19.40 2.42
C THR A 377 7.17 18.87 3.56
N PRO A 378 8.36 19.50 3.80
CA PRO A 378 9.20 19.12 4.92
C PRO A 378 8.56 19.50 6.28
N PRO A 379 8.99 18.95 7.42
CA PRO A 379 10.17 18.09 7.56
C PRO A 379 9.97 16.62 7.22
N TYR A 380 8.70 16.14 7.08
CA TYR A 380 8.39 14.74 6.86
C TYR A 380 8.04 14.42 5.40
N TYR A 381 7.98 15.44 4.56
CA TYR A 381 7.70 15.32 3.13
C TYR A 381 6.31 14.75 2.84
N THR A 382 5.33 15.28 3.54
CA THR A 382 3.89 15.07 3.34
C THR A 382 3.11 16.29 3.78
N ASP A 383 2.04 16.61 3.09
CA ASP A 383 1.01 17.57 3.51
C ASP A 383 -0.19 16.89 4.15
N ASN A 384 -0.20 15.55 4.20
CA ASN A 384 -1.32 14.74 4.66
C ASN A 384 -2.64 14.99 3.89
N GLN A 385 -2.59 15.60 2.70
CA GLN A 385 -3.77 15.88 1.89
C GLN A 385 -4.01 14.82 0.82
N MET A 386 -5.13 14.95 0.13
CA MET A 386 -5.50 14.11 -1.02
C MET A 386 -5.25 14.88 -2.31
N HIS A 387 -4.54 14.27 -3.25
CA HIS A 387 -4.30 14.85 -4.56
C HIS A 387 -4.72 13.91 -5.67
N ASN A 388 -5.48 14.43 -6.65
CA ASN A 388 -5.86 13.68 -7.84
C ASN A 388 -4.90 14.02 -8.98
N LEU A 389 -3.93 13.15 -9.21
CA LEU A 389 -2.99 13.27 -10.33
C LEU A 389 -3.56 12.69 -11.63
N LYS A 390 -4.80 12.17 -11.59
CA LYS A 390 -5.48 11.53 -12.74
C LYS A 390 -4.64 10.42 -13.38
N VAL A 391 -3.94 9.66 -12.54
CA VAL A 391 -3.06 8.59 -13.00
C VAL A 391 -3.84 7.48 -13.71
N GLU A 392 -5.12 7.32 -13.41
CA GLU A 392 -6.03 6.37 -14.05
C GLU A 392 -6.13 6.53 -15.55
N ARG A 393 -5.89 7.73 -16.09
CA ARG A 393 -5.90 7.98 -17.53
C ARG A 393 -4.81 7.22 -18.30
N PHE A 394 -3.79 6.76 -17.59
CA PHE A 394 -2.69 5.98 -18.13
C PHE A 394 -2.90 4.48 -18.05
N PHE A 395 -3.95 4.03 -17.36
CA PHE A 395 -4.20 2.62 -17.14
C PHE A 395 -5.33 2.11 -18.03
N LYS A 396 -5.18 0.86 -18.43
CA LYS A 396 -6.26 0.13 -19.06
C LYS A 396 -7.34 -0.12 -18.00
N GLU A 397 -8.59 0.22 -18.33
CA GLU A 397 -9.72 -0.10 -17.47
C GLU A 397 -9.75 -1.61 -17.21
N ARG A 398 -9.99 -1.98 -15.97
CA ARG A 398 -10.12 -3.36 -15.53
C ARG A 398 -11.55 -3.63 -15.10
N MET A 399 -11.98 -4.86 -15.32
CA MET A 399 -13.21 -5.37 -14.75
C MET A 399 -12.83 -6.32 -13.61
N ILE A 400 -13.29 -6.04 -12.41
CA ILE A 400 -13.09 -6.87 -11.23
C ILE A 400 -14.48 -7.28 -10.73
N ASN A 401 -14.75 -8.57 -10.68
CA ASN A 401 -16.05 -9.14 -10.30
C ASN A 401 -17.23 -8.47 -11.04
N GLY A 402 -17.09 -8.31 -12.37
CA GLY A 402 -18.13 -7.72 -13.22
C GLY A 402 -18.32 -6.21 -13.10
N ARG A 403 -17.49 -5.52 -12.31
CA ARG A 403 -17.53 -4.06 -12.15
C ARG A 403 -16.26 -3.43 -12.68
N LYS A 404 -16.36 -2.23 -13.24
CA LYS A 404 -15.16 -1.43 -13.52
C LYS A 404 -14.43 -1.20 -12.21
N ALA A 405 -13.15 -1.53 -12.19
CA ALA A 405 -12.28 -1.12 -11.10
C ALA A 405 -12.36 0.41 -10.99
N SER A 406 -12.48 0.92 -9.78
CA SER A 406 -12.42 2.36 -9.58
C SER A 406 -11.07 2.86 -10.11
N ALA A 407 -11.12 4.01 -10.75
CA ALA A 407 -9.92 4.77 -11.03
C ALA A 407 -9.15 5.00 -9.72
N ASP A 408 -7.85 5.13 -9.78
CA ASP A 408 -7.05 5.43 -8.58
C ASP A 408 -7.56 6.71 -7.87
N GLY A 409 -8.02 7.70 -8.63
CA GLY A 409 -8.63 8.91 -8.09
C GLY A 409 -7.68 9.70 -7.18
N PRO A 410 -8.21 10.49 -6.26
CA PRO A 410 -7.40 11.16 -5.27
C PRO A 410 -6.76 10.15 -4.30
N ILE A 411 -5.45 10.29 -4.08
CA ILE A 411 -4.67 9.47 -3.14
C ILE A 411 -4.01 10.39 -2.12
N LYS A 412 -3.89 9.92 -0.88
CA LYS A 412 -3.18 10.64 0.18
C LYS A 412 -1.70 10.77 -0.14
N THR A 413 -1.12 11.93 0.16
CA THR A 413 0.33 12.14 0.13
C THR A 413 0.98 11.45 1.31
N PHE A 414 1.76 10.39 1.06
CA PHE A 414 2.54 9.71 2.08
C PHE A 414 3.89 10.40 2.33
N PRO A 415 4.47 10.25 3.53
CA PRO A 415 5.81 10.75 3.83
C PRO A 415 6.88 10.14 2.91
N LEU A 416 7.91 10.93 2.56
CA LEU A 416 9.05 10.42 1.80
C LEU A 416 10.30 10.16 2.67
N ARG A 417 10.23 10.37 3.99
CA ARG A 417 11.34 10.04 4.89
C ARG A 417 11.60 8.53 4.85
N GLY A 418 12.86 8.18 4.60
CA GLY A 418 13.27 6.79 4.48
C GLY A 418 12.80 6.09 3.19
N ILE A 419 12.36 6.82 2.18
CA ILE A 419 11.76 6.26 0.96
C ILE A 419 12.66 5.25 0.23
N LYS A 420 13.98 5.38 0.29
CA LYS A 420 14.91 4.42 -0.30
C LYS A 420 14.81 3.01 0.29
N GLU A 421 14.23 2.87 1.47
CA GLU A 421 14.12 1.61 2.21
C GLU A 421 12.79 0.89 1.96
N SER A 422 11.90 1.47 1.15
CA SER A 422 10.56 0.97 0.89
C SER A 422 10.28 0.64 -0.59
N PRO A 423 11.21 0.03 -1.36
CA PRO A 423 10.86 -0.49 -2.67
C PRO A 423 9.97 -1.74 -2.52
N PRO A 424 9.13 -2.06 -3.51
CA PRO A 424 8.75 -1.29 -4.69
C PRO A 424 7.89 -0.06 -4.36
N TYR A 425 7.61 0.75 -5.37
CA TYR A 425 6.99 2.06 -5.17
C TYR A 425 5.57 2.16 -5.72
N LEU A 426 4.84 3.18 -5.23
CA LEU A 426 3.42 3.40 -5.33
C LEU A 426 2.60 2.39 -4.51
N HIS A 427 1.32 2.69 -4.36
CA HIS A 427 0.41 1.92 -3.50
C HIS A 427 0.12 0.47 -3.98
N ASP A 428 0.62 0.08 -5.13
CA ASP A 428 0.41 -1.23 -5.74
C ASP A 428 1.69 -1.86 -6.32
N ASP A 429 2.85 -1.41 -5.89
CA ASP A 429 4.17 -1.94 -6.26
C ASP A 429 4.50 -1.90 -7.76
N ARG A 430 3.87 -0.98 -8.49
CA ARG A 430 4.01 -0.94 -9.95
C ARG A 430 5.39 -0.53 -10.44
N LEU A 431 6.19 0.13 -9.63
CA LEU A 431 7.50 0.68 -9.95
C LEU A 431 8.57 0.08 -9.05
N LEU A 432 9.67 -0.38 -9.62
CA LEU A 432 10.70 -1.10 -8.89
C LEU A 432 11.79 -0.20 -8.30
N THR A 433 12.02 0.98 -8.88
CA THR A 433 13.12 1.88 -8.47
C THR A 433 12.64 3.32 -8.28
N LEU A 434 13.43 4.13 -7.56
CA LEU A 434 13.17 5.57 -7.43
C LEU A 434 13.28 6.29 -8.78
N GLU A 435 14.17 5.82 -9.66
CA GLU A 435 14.31 6.33 -11.01
C GLU A 435 13.04 6.15 -11.82
N ASP A 436 12.42 4.96 -11.73
CA ASP A 436 11.13 4.70 -12.36
C ASP A 436 10.04 5.61 -11.79
N SER A 437 10.08 5.86 -10.48
CA SER A 437 9.11 6.76 -9.81
C SER A 437 9.27 8.21 -10.28
N VAL A 438 10.49 8.70 -10.37
CA VAL A 438 10.74 10.06 -10.87
C VAL A 438 10.33 10.18 -12.34
N GLU A 439 10.61 9.18 -13.17
CA GLU A 439 10.19 9.18 -14.57
C GLU A 439 8.66 9.11 -14.71
N PHE A 440 8.00 8.29 -13.89
CA PHE A 440 6.54 8.20 -13.87
C PHE A 440 5.92 9.59 -13.61
N PHE A 441 6.36 10.29 -12.56
CA PHE A 441 5.85 11.62 -12.26
C PHE A 441 6.29 12.67 -13.29
N ASN A 442 7.47 12.52 -13.89
CA ASN A 442 7.89 13.36 -15.00
C ASN A 442 6.88 13.32 -16.16
N LEU A 443 6.38 12.13 -16.51
CA LEU A 443 5.38 11.94 -17.56
C LEU A 443 3.98 12.37 -17.11
N VAL A 444 3.56 11.98 -15.91
CA VAL A 444 2.21 12.28 -15.39
C VAL A 444 1.97 13.78 -15.24
N LEU A 445 2.99 14.52 -14.79
CA LEU A 445 2.92 15.96 -14.52
C LEU A 445 3.51 16.82 -15.64
N GLU A 446 4.00 16.21 -16.72
CA GLU A 446 4.61 16.90 -17.86
C GLU A 446 5.77 17.82 -17.46
N LEU A 447 6.62 17.37 -16.53
CA LEU A 447 7.66 18.22 -15.91
C LEU A 447 8.81 18.51 -16.88
N LYS A 448 8.98 17.69 -17.91
CA LYS A 448 10.06 17.83 -18.92
C LYS A 448 11.45 17.89 -18.29
N LEU A 449 11.68 16.99 -17.33
CA LEU A 449 12.97 16.83 -16.70
C LEU A 449 13.93 16.14 -17.66
N ASN A 450 15.14 16.66 -17.76
CA ASN A 450 16.21 15.96 -18.48
C ASN A 450 16.86 14.87 -17.63
N GLU A 451 17.73 14.04 -18.21
CA GLU A 451 18.32 12.89 -17.53
C GLU A 451 19.14 13.30 -16.29
N GLN A 452 19.85 14.44 -16.33
CA GLN A 452 20.61 14.90 -15.17
C GLN A 452 19.72 15.40 -14.06
N GLU A 453 18.66 16.13 -14.38
CA GLU A 453 17.67 16.62 -13.41
C GLU A 453 16.98 15.44 -12.69
N LYS A 454 16.61 14.37 -13.42
CA LYS A 454 16.05 13.16 -12.85
C LYS A 454 17.03 12.49 -11.87
N LYS A 455 18.29 12.33 -12.28
CA LYS A 455 19.35 11.77 -11.39
C LYS A 455 19.55 12.62 -10.14
N ASP A 456 19.57 13.94 -10.26
CA ASP A 456 19.73 14.82 -9.12
C ASP A 456 18.54 14.72 -8.14
N ILE A 457 17.29 14.64 -8.64
CA ILE A 457 16.11 14.41 -7.79
C ILE A 457 16.21 13.06 -7.08
N VAL A 458 16.60 12.00 -7.77
CA VAL A 458 16.78 10.68 -7.16
C VAL A 458 17.87 10.69 -6.09
N ALA A 459 19.00 11.40 -6.34
CA ALA A 459 20.05 11.55 -5.34
C ALA A 459 19.52 12.23 -4.06
N PHE A 460 18.65 13.23 -4.21
CA PHE A 460 17.98 13.86 -3.09
C PHE A 460 17.02 12.92 -2.36
N LEU A 461 16.17 12.18 -3.07
CA LEU A 461 15.24 11.22 -2.47
C LEU A 461 15.96 10.13 -1.66
N ARG A 462 17.16 9.72 -2.07
CA ARG A 462 17.95 8.69 -1.39
C ARG A 462 18.51 9.13 -0.03
N VAL A 463 18.50 10.40 0.27
CA VAL A 463 19.00 10.93 1.56
C VAL A 463 17.89 11.41 2.50
N LEU A 464 16.63 11.30 2.08
CA LEU A 464 15.47 11.53 2.92
C LEU A 464 15.27 10.33 3.87
#